data_a324e0b22645f61ae8bd1471e0334def
#
_entry.id   a324e0b22645f61ae8bd1471e0334def
#
_cell.length_a   1.000
_cell.length_b   1.000
_cell.length_c   1.000
_cell.angle_alpha   90.00
_cell.angle_beta   90.00
_cell.angle_gamma   90.00
#
_symmetry.space_group_name_H-M   'P 1'
#
loop_
_entity.id
_entity.type
_entity.pdbx_description
1 polymer ?
#
loop_
_entity_poly.entity_id
_entity_poly.type
_entity_poly.pdbx_seq_one_letter_code
_entity_poly.pdbx_strand_id
1 'polypeptide(L)'
;ANGKRYYTHLGIERGDESGRAQQVRQNLEMFQAPVGIFVFVHRALLPFSAQDAGLMLATLMLSAANRGLGTVAIGTLATWRTPVETEFRIPKDYGLITGLALGHPDPEAQINEYRAEHPPLTLAEPRDG
;
A
#
# COMPACT_ATOMS: atom_id res chain seq x y z
N ALA A 1 -5.44 -17.29 -0.22
CA ALA A 1 -5.69 -16.29 -0.67
C ALA A 1 -4.63 -15.51 -1.43
N ASN A 2 -4.86 -14.24 -1.73
CA ASN A 2 -4.06 -13.46 -2.69
C ASN A 2 -2.55 -13.44 -2.41
N GLY A 3 -2.13 -13.35 -1.14
CA GLY A 3 -0.70 -13.31 -0.79
C GLY A 3 0.08 -14.54 -1.24
N LYS A 4 -0.52 -15.76 -1.19
CA LYS A 4 0.14 -16.95 -1.66
C LYS A 4 0.36 -16.93 -3.18
N ARG A 5 -0.65 -16.50 -3.94
CA ARG A 5 -0.56 -16.36 -5.41
C ARG A 5 0.45 -15.30 -5.83
N TYR A 6 0.50 -14.20 -5.11
CA TYR A 6 1.46 -13.13 -5.30
C TYR A 6 2.91 -13.64 -5.19
N TYR A 7 3.25 -14.34 -4.11
CA TYR A 7 4.59 -14.90 -3.94
C TYR A 7 4.90 -15.98 -5.00
N THR A 8 3.93 -16.83 -5.34
CA THR A 8 4.11 -17.82 -6.42
C THR A 8 4.38 -17.15 -7.76
N HIS A 9 3.70 -16.03 -8.08
CA HIS A 9 3.94 -15.28 -9.31
C HIS A 9 5.37 -14.71 -9.38
N LEU A 10 5.92 -14.31 -8.24
CA LEU A 10 7.30 -13.82 -8.11
C LEU A 10 8.35 -14.96 -8.00
N GLY A 11 7.94 -16.22 -8.11
CA GLY A 11 8.85 -17.37 -7.95
C GLY A 11 9.37 -17.58 -6.52
N ILE A 12 8.72 -16.97 -5.52
CA ILE A 12 9.10 -17.07 -4.10
C ILE A 12 8.34 -18.25 -3.48
N GLU A 13 9.04 -19.32 -3.17
CA GLU A 13 8.46 -20.52 -2.58
C GLU A 13 8.08 -20.34 -1.10
N ARG A 14 7.26 -21.29 -0.57
CA ARG A 14 6.76 -21.20 0.81
C ARG A 14 7.87 -21.21 1.87
N GLY A 15 8.97 -21.91 1.61
CA GLY A 15 10.13 -22.03 2.50
C GLY A 15 11.22 -20.99 2.26
N ASP A 16 11.08 -20.14 1.23
CA ASP A 16 12.08 -19.14 0.88
C ASP A 16 11.92 -17.90 1.77
N GLU A 17 12.57 -17.94 2.94
CA GLU A 17 12.58 -16.82 3.88
C GLU A 17 13.36 -15.62 3.33
N SER A 18 14.44 -15.88 2.57
CA SER A 18 15.27 -14.82 2.02
C SER A 18 14.54 -14.03 0.93
N GLY A 19 13.88 -14.69 0.00
CA GLY A 19 13.06 -14.05 -1.04
C GLY A 19 11.91 -13.24 -0.45
N ARG A 20 11.27 -13.75 0.62
CA ARG A 20 10.23 -12.99 1.34
C ARG A 20 10.80 -11.76 2.04
N ALA A 21 11.93 -11.90 2.72
CA ALA A 21 12.59 -10.78 3.39
C ALA A 21 12.98 -9.70 2.39
N GLN A 22 13.51 -10.09 1.23
CA GLN A 22 13.83 -9.16 0.15
C GLN A 22 12.57 -8.45 -0.38
N GLN A 23 11.47 -9.17 -0.58
CA GLN A 23 10.22 -8.56 -1.04
C GLN A 23 9.63 -7.60 -0.01
N VAL A 24 9.73 -7.93 1.28
CA VAL A 24 9.32 -7.02 2.37
C VAL A 24 10.21 -5.78 2.39
N ARG A 25 11.52 -5.94 2.20
CA ARG A 25 12.47 -4.83 2.14
C ARG A 25 12.13 -3.83 1.04
N GLN A 26 11.67 -4.27 -0.12
CA GLN A 26 11.26 -3.39 -1.21
C GLN A 26 10.17 -2.39 -0.79
N ASN A 27 9.27 -2.78 0.12
CA ASN A 27 8.28 -1.84 0.67
C ASN A 27 8.95 -0.69 1.43
N LEU A 28 10.01 -0.97 2.19
CA LEU A 28 10.76 0.04 2.94
C LEU A 28 11.60 0.93 2.02
N GLU A 29 12.05 0.40 0.90
CA GLU A 29 12.78 1.09 -0.15
C GLU A 29 11.86 1.79 -1.17
N MET A 30 10.55 1.86 -0.88
CA MET A 30 9.53 2.48 -1.72
C MET A 30 9.54 1.95 -3.17
N PHE A 31 9.93 0.68 -3.36
CA PHE A 31 10.11 0.04 -4.68
C PHE A 31 11.01 0.85 -5.62
N GLN A 32 12.02 1.52 -5.08
CA GLN A 32 12.95 2.40 -5.80
C GLN A 32 12.27 3.59 -6.50
N ALA A 33 11.04 3.91 -6.12
CA ALA A 33 10.34 5.06 -6.67
C ALA A 33 11.00 6.37 -6.25
N PRO A 34 11.10 7.36 -7.14
CA PRO A 34 11.74 8.64 -6.85
C PRO A 34 10.95 9.52 -5.86
N VAL A 35 9.67 9.21 -5.64
CA VAL A 35 8.81 10.00 -4.75
C VAL A 35 8.13 9.08 -3.75
N GLY A 36 8.31 9.39 -2.46
CA GLY A 36 7.59 8.79 -1.35
C GLY A 36 6.63 9.81 -0.73
N ILE A 37 5.38 9.42 -0.56
CA ILE A 37 4.34 10.23 0.08
C ILE A 37 3.92 9.50 1.35
N PHE A 38 3.91 10.20 2.49
CA PHE A 38 3.51 9.64 3.77
C PHE A 38 2.22 10.31 4.23
N VAL A 39 1.24 9.49 4.62
CA VAL A 39 -0.10 9.97 4.99
C VAL A 39 -0.30 9.79 6.48
N PHE A 40 -0.49 10.92 7.14
CA PHE A 40 -0.75 10.99 8.57
C PHE A 40 -2.19 11.47 8.80
N VAL A 41 -2.84 10.91 9.81
CA VAL A 41 -4.18 11.30 10.22
C VAL A 41 -4.21 11.64 11.71
N HIS A 42 -5.11 12.52 12.09
CA HIS A 42 -5.32 12.85 13.50
C HIS A 42 -5.98 11.67 14.23
N ARG A 43 -5.34 11.19 15.29
CA ARG A 43 -5.73 9.96 16.00
C ARG A 43 -7.13 10.04 16.61
N ALA A 44 -7.52 11.21 17.12
CA ALA A 44 -8.83 11.41 17.73
C ALA A 44 -9.99 11.39 16.71
N LEU A 45 -9.70 11.49 15.40
CA LEU A 45 -10.71 11.46 14.35
C LEU A 45 -10.85 10.10 13.67
N LEU A 46 -10.14 9.08 14.16
CA LEU A 46 -10.33 7.71 13.68
C LEU A 46 -11.72 7.18 14.08
N PRO A 47 -12.42 6.39 13.22
CA PRO A 47 -11.96 5.89 11.90
C PRO A 47 -12.22 6.83 10.71
N PHE A 48 -12.94 7.93 10.89
CA PHE A 48 -13.37 8.82 9.79
C PHE A 48 -12.20 9.41 8.99
N SER A 49 -11.17 9.89 9.68
CA SER A 49 -9.98 10.43 9.01
C SER A 49 -9.22 9.39 8.18
N ALA A 50 -9.28 8.11 8.55
CA ALA A 50 -8.70 7.04 7.75
C ALA A 50 -9.52 6.78 6.47
N GLN A 51 -10.85 6.89 6.56
CA GLN A 51 -11.75 6.79 5.39
C GLN A 51 -11.46 7.93 4.41
N ASP A 52 -11.40 9.17 4.88
CA ASP A 52 -11.10 10.35 4.06
C ASP A 52 -9.73 10.23 3.38
N ALA A 53 -8.72 9.78 4.12
CA ALA A 53 -7.39 9.52 3.58
C ALA A 53 -7.39 8.44 2.50
N GLY A 54 -8.18 7.38 2.66
CA GLY A 54 -8.36 6.34 1.63
C GLY A 54 -8.98 6.88 0.35
N LEU A 55 -10.00 7.73 0.45
CA LEU A 55 -10.63 8.40 -0.70
C LEU A 55 -9.66 9.34 -1.41
N MET A 56 -8.90 10.13 -0.66
CA MET A 56 -7.85 11.00 -1.20
C MET A 56 -6.79 10.18 -1.94
N LEU A 57 -6.28 9.11 -1.33
CA LEU A 57 -5.28 8.24 -1.94
C LEU A 57 -5.78 7.60 -3.22
N ALA A 58 -7.00 7.07 -3.23
CA ALA A 58 -7.60 6.48 -4.43
C ALA A 58 -7.67 7.51 -5.57
N THR A 59 -8.09 8.74 -5.27
CA THR A 59 -8.16 9.83 -6.25
C THR A 59 -6.77 10.20 -6.79
N LEU A 60 -5.77 10.27 -5.90
CA LEU A 60 -4.38 10.55 -6.27
C LEU A 60 -3.82 9.44 -7.18
N MET A 61 -4.03 8.17 -6.82
CA MET A 61 -3.56 7.03 -7.59
C MET A 61 -4.20 7.00 -8.99
N LEU A 62 -5.49 7.25 -9.11
CA LEU A 62 -6.19 7.36 -10.39
C LEU A 62 -5.66 8.54 -11.22
N SER A 63 -5.44 9.68 -10.58
CA SER A 63 -4.87 10.87 -11.24
C SER A 63 -3.45 10.62 -11.74
N ALA A 64 -2.62 9.90 -10.99
CA ALA A 64 -1.28 9.49 -11.38
C ALA A 64 -1.34 8.54 -12.59
N ALA A 65 -2.19 7.52 -12.53
CA ALA A 65 -2.37 6.55 -13.62
C ALA A 65 -2.80 7.23 -14.92
N ASN A 66 -3.71 8.23 -14.86
CA ASN A 66 -4.11 9.01 -16.04
C ASN A 66 -2.96 9.83 -16.66
N ARG A 67 -1.86 10.00 -15.94
CA ARG A 67 -0.63 10.68 -16.39
C ARG A 67 0.50 9.71 -16.76
N GLY A 68 0.22 8.41 -16.83
CA GLY A 68 1.23 7.38 -17.10
C GLY A 68 2.18 7.10 -15.93
N LEU A 69 1.83 7.52 -14.72
CA LEU A 69 2.61 7.27 -13.51
C LEU A 69 2.08 6.03 -12.77
N GLY A 70 3.02 5.25 -12.24
CA GLY A 70 2.73 4.12 -11.35
C GLY A 70 2.69 4.56 -9.89
N THR A 71 1.86 3.89 -9.10
CA THR A 71 1.76 4.11 -7.65
C THR A 71 1.60 2.80 -6.90
N VAL A 72 2.16 2.73 -5.71
CA VAL A 72 1.99 1.59 -4.79
C VAL A 72 1.69 2.11 -3.38
N ALA A 73 0.51 1.77 -2.86
CA ALA A 73 0.18 2.05 -1.47
C ALA A 73 0.87 1.01 -0.55
N ILE A 74 1.60 1.47 0.45
CA ILE A 74 2.45 0.66 1.31
C ILE A 74 1.95 0.70 2.76
N GLY A 75 0.98 -0.15 3.06
CA GLY A 75 0.38 -0.24 4.40
C GLY A 75 1.34 -0.71 5.50
N THR A 76 2.38 -1.48 5.15
CA THR A 76 3.40 -1.96 6.11
C THR A 76 4.17 -0.84 6.79
N LEU A 77 4.24 0.35 6.20
CA LEU A 77 4.86 1.52 6.82
C LEU A 77 4.14 1.98 8.09
N ALA A 78 2.84 1.72 8.21
CA ALA A 78 2.11 1.99 9.45
C ALA A 78 2.58 1.11 10.62
N THR A 79 3.09 -0.10 10.34
CA THR A 79 3.66 -1.00 11.34
C THR A 79 5.10 -0.59 11.72
N TRP A 80 5.89 -0.13 10.74
CA TRP A 80 7.29 0.29 10.93
C TRP A 80 7.45 1.80 10.78
N ARG A 81 6.62 2.54 11.48
CA ARG A 81 6.51 3.99 11.38
C ARG A 81 7.71 4.77 11.93
N THR A 82 8.47 4.19 12.86
CA THR A 82 9.54 4.89 13.58
C THR A 82 10.56 5.59 12.67
N PRO A 83 11.08 4.97 11.59
CA PRO A 83 12.00 5.67 10.68
C PRO A 83 11.40 6.94 10.08
N VAL A 84 10.13 6.88 9.66
CA VAL A 84 9.44 8.03 9.06
C VAL A 84 9.18 9.13 10.11
N GLU A 85 8.74 8.73 11.31
CA GLU A 85 8.48 9.66 12.42
C GLU A 85 9.77 10.31 12.97
N THR A 86 10.94 9.70 12.72
CA THR A 86 12.23 10.27 13.09
C THR A 86 12.69 11.35 12.11
N GLU A 87 12.45 11.13 10.81
CA GLU A 87 12.82 12.07 9.76
C GLU A 87 11.93 13.32 9.69
N PHE A 88 10.67 13.18 10.07
CA PHE A 88 9.70 14.27 9.98
C PHE A 88 9.20 14.71 11.36
N ARG A 89 9.02 16.02 11.53
CA ARG A 89 8.40 16.58 12.73
C ARG A 89 6.89 16.40 12.69
N ILE A 90 6.43 15.24 13.16
CA ILE A 90 5.00 14.91 13.19
C ILE A 90 4.40 15.32 14.54
N PRO A 91 3.27 16.07 14.56
CA PRO A 91 2.57 16.35 15.79
C PRO A 91 2.13 15.07 16.51
N LYS A 92 2.19 15.05 17.84
CA LYS A 92 1.92 13.85 18.67
C LYS A 92 0.54 13.25 18.44
N ASP A 93 -0.43 14.09 18.09
CA ASP A 93 -1.82 13.69 17.83
C ASP A 93 -2.04 13.04 16.46
N TYR A 94 -1.00 13.02 15.61
CA TYR A 94 -1.04 12.40 14.31
C TYR A 94 -0.37 11.01 14.32
N GLY A 95 -0.83 10.15 13.43
CA GLY A 95 -0.24 8.83 13.21
C GLY A 95 -0.14 8.49 11.74
N LEU A 96 0.98 7.89 11.37
CA LEU A 96 1.17 7.35 10.03
C LEU A 96 0.20 6.20 9.79
N ILE A 97 -0.55 6.25 8.71
CA ILE A 97 -1.48 5.18 8.31
C ILE A 97 -0.99 4.41 7.08
N THR A 98 -0.26 5.06 6.19
CA THR A 98 0.30 4.43 4.99
C THR A 98 1.33 5.33 4.34
N GLY A 99 2.13 4.75 3.45
CA GLY A 99 2.92 5.48 2.46
C GLY A 99 2.43 5.18 1.05
N LEU A 100 2.81 6.00 0.10
CA LEU A 100 2.58 5.81 -1.31
C LEU A 100 3.88 6.05 -2.06
N ALA A 101 4.35 5.04 -2.78
CA ALA A 101 5.43 5.17 -3.75
C ALA A 101 4.86 5.67 -5.09
N LEU A 102 5.54 6.62 -5.74
CA LEU A 102 5.12 7.20 -7.01
C LEU A 102 6.33 7.34 -7.95
N GLY A 103 6.18 6.88 -9.18
CA GLY A 103 7.22 6.95 -10.20
C GLY A 103 6.73 6.47 -11.55
N HIS A 104 7.63 6.38 -12.51
CA HIS A 104 7.35 5.71 -13.78
C HIS A 104 7.38 4.19 -13.56
N PRO A 105 6.34 3.44 -14.00
CA PRO A 105 6.34 1.99 -13.87
C PRO A 105 7.42 1.39 -14.78
N ASP A 106 8.15 0.40 -14.26
CA ASP A 106 9.04 -0.42 -15.08
C ASP A 106 8.19 -1.45 -15.85
N PRO A 107 8.12 -1.36 -17.21
CA PRO A 107 7.30 -2.26 -18.00
C PRO A 107 7.81 -3.71 -17.96
N GLU A 108 9.09 -3.94 -17.68
CA GLU A 108 9.71 -5.26 -17.63
C GLU A 108 9.60 -5.93 -16.24
N ALA A 109 9.13 -5.19 -15.24
CA ALA A 109 9.01 -5.73 -13.89
C ALA A 109 7.87 -6.74 -13.79
N GLN A 110 8.20 -8.02 -13.55
CA GLN A 110 7.25 -9.14 -13.43
C GLN A 110 6.09 -8.85 -12.45
N ILE A 111 6.37 -8.10 -11.38
CA ILE A 111 5.35 -7.72 -10.39
C ILE A 111 4.20 -6.92 -11.00
N ASN A 112 4.46 -6.15 -12.06
CA ASN A 112 3.47 -5.31 -12.73
C ASN A 112 2.51 -6.11 -13.62
N GLU A 113 2.81 -7.38 -13.89
CA GLU A 113 1.93 -8.30 -14.61
C GLU A 113 0.89 -8.95 -13.69
N TYR A 114 1.16 -9.01 -12.38
CA TYR A 114 0.27 -9.65 -11.42
C TYR A 114 -1.06 -8.91 -11.31
N ARG A 115 -2.15 -9.67 -11.42
CA ARG A 115 -3.52 -9.19 -11.17
C ARG A 115 -4.16 -10.04 -10.09
N ALA A 116 -4.54 -9.38 -8.99
CA ALA A 116 -5.27 -10.05 -7.92
C ALA A 116 -6.68 -10.43 -8.39
N GLU A 117 -7.12 -11.65 -8.04
CA GLU A 117 -8.52 -12.02 -8.22
C GLU A 117 -9.38 -11.31 -7.17
N HIS A 118 -10.46 -10.75 -7.63
CA HIS A 118 -11.49 -10.20 -6.77
C HIS A 118 -12.65 -11.18 -6.68
N PRO A 119 -13.08 -11.59 -5.48
CA PRO A 119 -14.30 -12.38 -5.33
C PRO A 119 -15.50 -11.53 -5.80
N PRO A 120 -16.58 -12.19 -6.27
CA PRO A 120 -17.80 -11.46 -6.58
C PRO A 120 -18.32 -10.73 -5.33
N LEU A 121 -18.92 -9.57 -5.55
CA LEU A 121 -19.58 -8.82 -4.48
C LEU A 121 -20.76 -9.64 -3.95
N THR A 122 -20.77 -9.89 -2.65
CA THR A 122 -21.93 -10.45 -1.95
C THR A 122 -22.62 -9.30 -1.24
N LEU A 123 -23.85 -9.03 -1.63
CA LEU A 123 -24.70 -8.07 -0.93
C LEU A 123 -25.28 -8.73 0.32
N ALA A 124 -25.28 -7.99 1.42
CA ALA A 124 -25.97 -8.44 2.62
C ALA A 124 -27.50 -8.35 2.38
N GLU A 125 -28.21 -9.43 2.66
CA GLU A 125 -29.67 -9.41 2.66
C GLU A 125 -30.17 -8.77 3.96
N PRO A 126 -31.27 -7.97 3.90
CA PRO A 126 -31.94 -7.50 5.11
C PRO A 126 -32.37 -8.69 5.97
N ARG A 127 -32.28 -8.56 7.28
CA ARG A 127 -32.91 -9.54 8.15
C ARG A 127 -34.43 -9.37 8.01
N ASP A 128 -35.11 -10.44 7.71
CA ASP A 128 -36.58 -10.47 7.79
C ASP A 128 -36.96 -10.10 9.24
N GLY A 129 -37.82 -9.08 9.39
CA GLY A 129 -38.28 -8.58 10.67
C GLY A 129 -39.23 -9.53 11.39
#